data_c7724ea70897399e31212cd4e0a640cd
#
_entry.id   c7724ea70897399e31212cd4e0a640cd
#
_cell.length_a   1.000
_cell.length_b   1.000
_cell.length_c   1.000
_cell.angle_alpha   90.00
_cell.angle_beta   90.00
_cell.angle_gamma   90.00
#
_symmetry.space_group_name_H-M   'P 1'
#
loop_
_entity.id
_entity.type
_entity.pdbx_description
1 polymer ?
#
loop_
_entity_poly.entity_id
_entity_poly.type
_entity_poly.pdbx_seq_one_letter_code
_entity_poly.pdbx_strand_id
1 'polypeptide(L)'
;MNVKLKMVFRDRIGIVADVSALVADYGLNISSMEVERKDNRAAVFLEAEGGERAPGKEEIFRILGGIPDLFEIRFITNMPHEERENQIRVVLDNVSDGVISIDTAGRITTINRIARKVFDCDHREMIGKSVKNLNLPDETILECLEGKKFNNIKKDLITEKGRLQYFVTGRPIKDSIGRIIGAVEIGKDVREIRLLAQSLSMPARITFNDFIGECPAITDALAFAQKIAATDSIVSIRGDSGTGKELLAQAIHTASRREGLFVPINCAALPESLLESELFGYVGGAFTGARKGGKQGLFEIAENGTIFLDEIAELPLGPQARILRTIQENCIRRIGGTQEIPINARIITATNQNLEQMVAQKLFRQDLFYRINVLPIHLPPRRERLEDIPKLIEHFLFQLASKLNQKVKTITKESLYKLSRHSWPGNVRELKNVVERAAILSDDETIRVDCILFSHEIGRSIKDQKNACLLDLAGAGSLKNLVARYEKDIIVDSLKKSSTIRKTAKELGMSHTALLNKIKKYKIEMAS
;
A
#
# COMPACT_ATOMS: atom_id res chain seq x y z
N MET A 1 45.71 37.75 6.46
CA MET A 1 44.64 37.68 7.48
C MET A 1 43.29 37.89 6.76
N ASN A 2 42.33 36.98 6.88
CA ASN A 2 41.00 37.15 6.29
C ASN A 2 40.02 37.58 7.39
N VAL A 3 39.25 38.67 7.13
CA VAL A 3 38.32 39.28 8.09
C VAL A 3 36.96 39.40 7.46
N LYS A 4 35.95 38.85 8.14
CA LYS A 4 34.53 39.00 7.75
C LYS A 4 33.80 39.84 8.79
N LEU A 5 33.15 40.92 8.34
CA LEU A 5 32.52 41.91 9.19
C LEU A 5 31.08 42.20 8.73
N LYS A 6 30.20 42.42 9.70
CA LYS A 6 28.90 43.03 9.49
C LYS A 6 28.87 44.36 10.16
N MET A 7 28.50 45.42 9.40
CA MET A 7 28.34 46.81 9.86
C MET A 7 26.90 47.24 9.57
N VAL A 8 26.24 47.86 10.52
CA VAL A 8 24.86 48.35 10.36
C VAL A 8 24.88 49.85 10.47
N PHE A 9 24.45 50.54 9.41
CA PHE A 9 24.41 51.99 9.30
C PHE A 9 22.96 52.48 9.22
N ARG A 10 22.76 53.79 9.48
CA ARG A 10 21.58 54.51 8.98
C ARG A 10 21.68 54.59 7.45
N ASP A 11 20.59 54.21 6.74
CA ASP A 11 20.64 54.20 5.26
C ASP A 11 20.91 55.60 4.70
N ARG A 12 21.99 55.76 3.96
CA ARG A 12 22.40 56.98 3.27
C ARG A 12 23.23 56.67 2.02
N ILE A 13 23.31 57.68 1.14
CA ILE A 13 24.20 57.62 -0.02
C ILE A 13 25.64 57.71 0.42
N GLY A 14 26.54 56.91 -0.20
CA GLY A 14 27.97 56.95 0.02
C GLY A 14 28.54 55.96 1.04
N ILE A 15 27.72 55.18 1.77
CA ILE A 15 28.20 54.21 2.78
C ILE A 15 29.25 53.27 2.21
N VAL A 16 29.00 52.71 1.01
CA VAL A 16 29.92 51.79 0.35
C VAL A 16 31.24 52.48 0.00
N ALA A 17 31.19 53.71 -0.46
CA ALA A 17 32.38 54.52 -0.77
C ALA A 17 33.22 54.78 0.48
N ASP A 18 32.58 55.20 1.57
CA ASP A 18 33.29 55.46 2.84
C ASP A 18 33.95 54.21 3.41
N VAL A 19 33.24 53.06 3.41
CA VAL A 19 33.79 51.78 3.87
C VAL A 19 34.94 51.36 2.97
N SER A 20 34.78 51.43 1.63
CA SER A 20 35.79 51.00 0.67
C SER A 20 37.06 51.85 0.74
N ALA A 21 36.92 53.18 0.86
CA ALA A 21 38.05 54.10 0.99
C ALA A 21 38.88 53.81 2.26
N LEU A 22 38.20 53.67 3.40
CA LEU A 22 38.87 53.36 4.67
C LEU A 22 39.59 52.00 4.62
N VAL A 23 38.94 50.97 4.07
CA VAL A 23 39.53 49.63 3.91
C VAL A 23 40.80 49.67 3.04
N ALA A 24 40.76 50.45 1.95
CA ALA A 24 41.88 50.61 1.03
C ALA A 24 43.02 51.40 1.66
N ASP A 25 42.74 52.48 2.41
CA ASP A 25 43.77 53.31 3.09
C ASP A 25 44.62 52.51 4.10
N TYR A 26 44.01 51.45 4.66
CA TYR A 26 44.72 50.55 5.59
C TYR A 26 45.30 49.31 4.92
N GLY A 27 45.37 49.27 3.61
CA GLY A 27 46.01 48.21 2.85
C GLY A 27 45.29 46.86 2.88
N LEU A 28 43.99 46.87 3.12
CA LEU A 28 43.13 45.70 3.05
C LEU A 28 42.51 45.60 1.64
N ASN A 29 42.60 44.41 1.05
CA ASN A 29 41.93 44.09 -0.23
C ASN A 29 40.53 43.53 0.03
N ILE A 30 39.49 44.15 -0.60
CA ILE A 30 38.11 43.69 -0.48
C ILE A 30 37.92 42.50 -1.40
N SER A 31 37.67 41.32 -0.82
CA SER A 31 37.36 40.08 -1.56
C SER A 31 35.87 39.98 -1.89
N SER A 32 34.99 40.47 -0.98
CA SER A 32 33.54 40.49 -1.20
C SER A 32 32.89 41.60 -0.37
N MET A 33 31.86 42.25 -0.93
CA MET A 33 31.02 43.20 -0.22
C MET A 33 29.54 43.05 -0.65
N GLU A 34 28.67 42.87 0.33
CA GLU A 34 27.21 42.83 0.12
C GLU A 34 26.52 43.89 0.96
N VAL A 35 25.45 44.47 0.44
CA VAL A 35 24.67 45.49 1.16
C VAL A 35 23.19 45.09 1.16
N GLU A 36 22.65 44.91 2.35
CA GLU A 36 21.21 44.64 2.53
C GLU A 36 20.55 45.86 3.18
N ARG A 37 19.45 46.33 2.58
CA ARG A 37 18.65 47.46 3.09
C ARG A 37 17.35 46.96 3.69
N LYS A 38 17.07 47.37 4.92
CA LYS A 38 15.83 47.08 5.63
C LYS A 38 15.52 48.19 6.64
N ASP A 39 14.28 48.66 6.63
CA ASP A 39 13.74 49.57 7.65
C ASP A 39 14.61 50.83 7.94
N ASN A 40 15.02 51.53 6.89
CA ASN A 40 15.89 52.73 6.97
C ASN A 40 17.30 52.43 7.54
N ARG A 41 17.75 51.18 7.48
CA ARG A 41 19.11 50.73 7.85
C ARG A 41 19.76 50.02 6.68
N ALA A 42 21.06 50.18 6.55
CA ALA A 42 21.90 49.45 5.60
C ALA A 42 22.88 48.55 6.37
N ALA A 43 22.76 47.25 6.17
CA ALA A 43 23.74 46.30 6.67
C ALA A 43 24.77 46.02 5.57
N VAL A 44 26.00 46.40 5.82
CA VAL A 44 27.16 46.17 4.94
C VAL A 44 27.91 44.95 5.46
N PHE A 45 28.01 43.92 4.64
CA PHE A 45 28.82 42.74 4.89
C PHE A 45 30.10 42.88 4.08
N LEU A 46 31.23 42.75 4.73
CA LEU A 46 32.55 42.94 4.13
C LEU A 46 33.42 41.72 4.40
N GLU A 47 34.02 41.21 3.37
CA GLU A 47 35.14 40.27 3.47
C GLU A 47 36.38 40.94 2.89
N ALA A 48 37.44 41.04 3.72
CA ALA A 48 38.65 41.68 3.30
C ALA A 48 39.89 40.86 3.73
N GLU A 49 40.88 40.84 2.85
CA GLU A 49 42.15 40.18 3.03
C GLU A 49 43.27 41.19 3.25
N GLY A 50 44.09 40.97 4.26
CA GLY A 50 45.26 41.81 4.54
C GLY A 50 46.56 41.03 4.42
N GLY A 51 47.57 41.69 3.86
CA GLY A 51 48.94 41.22 3.81
C GLY A 51 49.63 41.21 5.19
N GLU A 52 50.96 41.02 5.21
CA GLU A 52 51.74 40.95 6.46
C GLU A 52 51.74 42.22 7.32
N ARG A 53 51.39 43.36 6.72
CA ARG A 53 51.30 44.67 7.40
C ARG A 53 49.87 45.10 7.72
N ALA A 54 48.89 44.20 7.59
CA ALA A 54 47.50 44.55 7.86
C ALA A 54 47.25 44.77 9.35
N PRO A 55 46.35 45.73 9.69
CA PRO A 55 45.98 46.03 11.07
C PRO A 55 45.35 44.82 11.77
N GLY A 56 45.57 44.72 13.08
CA GLY A 56 44.96 43.66 13.88
C GLY A 56 43.42 43.78 13.98
N LYS A 57 42.72 42.72 14.38
CA LYS A 57 41.26 42.70 14.50
C LYS A 57 40.68 43.88 15.32
N GLU A 58 41.31 44.20 16.46
CA GLU A 58 40.89 45.30 17.34
C GLU A 58 41.11 46.67 16.70
N GLU A 59 42.14 46.80 15.91
CA GLU A 59 42.45 48.01 15.19
C GLU A 59 41.50 48.25 14.04
N ILE A 60 41.13 47.20 13.26
CA ILE A 60 40.08 47.26 12.23
C ILE A 60 38.74 47.70 12.83
N PHE A 61 38.42 47.21 14.02
CA PHE A 61 37.21 47.60 14.74
C PHE A 61 37.19 49.07 15.11
N ARG A 62 38.32 49.61 15.54
CA ARG A 62 38.49 51.03 15.88
C ARG A 62 38.41 51.91 14.65
N ILE A 63 39.04 51.52 13.57
CA ILE A 63 39.08 52.26 12.30
C ILE A 63 37.70 52.38 11.70
N LEU A 64 37.02 51.25 11.50
CA LEU A 64 35.69 51.20 10.91
C LEU A 64 34.63 51.77 11.86
N GLY A 65 34.85 51.69 13.17
CA GLY A 65 33.97 52.30 14.18
C GLY A 65 33.88 53.81 14.12
N GLY A 66 34.82 54.49 13.43
CA GLY A 66 34.81 55.94 13.20
C GLY A 66 33.93 56.43 12.05
N ILE A 67 33.31 55.53 11.28
CA ILE A 67 32.46 55.88 10.14
C ILE A 67 31.16 56.51 10.66
N PRO A 68 30.73 57.69 10.14
CA PRO A 68 29.48 58.31 10.55
C PRO A 68 28.26 57.43 10.32
N ASP A 69 27.28 57.57 11.21
CA ASP A 69 25.99 56.86 11.17
C ASP A 69 26.10 55.31 11.36
N LEU A 70 27.22 54.81 11.86
CA LEU A 70 27.37 53.40 12.22
C LEU A 70 26.67 53.11 13.57
N PHE A 71 25.75 52.12 13.58
CA PHE A 71 25.06 51.67 14.78
C PHE A 71 25.74 50.47 15.42
N GLU A 72 26.19 49.52 14.57
CA GLU A 72 26.73 48.23 15.03
C GLU A 72 27.85 47.79 14.09
N ILE A 73 28.91 47.24 14.66
CA ILE A 73 29.94 46.49 13.94
C ILE A 73 30.22 45.19 14.67
N ARG A 74 30.32 44.09 13.94
CA ARG A 74 30.66 42.79 14.50
C ARG A 74 31.41 41.92 13.51
N PHE A 75 32.23 41.01 14.02
CA PHE A 75 32.78 39.94 13.21
C PHE A 75 31.72 38.88 12.93
N ILE A 76 31.74 38.34 11.74
CA ILE A 76 30.87 37.27 11.32
C ILE A 76 31.71 36.10 10.84
N THR A 77 31.15 34.89 10.93
CA THR A 77 31.82 33.67 10.46
C THR A 77 31.60 33.47 8.97
N ASN A 78 30.40 33.76 8.49
CA ASN A 78 30.00 33.54 7.10
C ASN A 78 29.42 34.79 6.50
N MET A 79 29.67 35.01 5.23
CA MET A 79 29.00 36.07 4.43
C MET A 79 27.57 35.62 4.08
N PRO A 80 26.61 36.54 3.78
CA PRO A 80 25.23 36.18 3.45
C PRO A 80 25.11 35.24 2.23
N HIS A 81 25.95 35.42 1.19
CA HIS A 81 25.99 34.50 0.05
C HIS A 81 26.44 33.10 0.45
N GLU A 82 27.45 32.98 1.32
CA GLU A 82 27.91 31.67 1.82
C GLU A 82 26.81 30.95 2.64
N GLU A 83 26.08 31.69 3.46
CA GLU A 83 24.95 31.17 4.22
C GLU A 83 23.83 30.68 3.27
N ARG A 84 23.49 31.44 2.24
CA ARG A 84 22.53 31.05 1.23
C ARG A 84 22.97 29.81 0.46
N GLU A 85 24.23 29.75 0.05
CA GLU A 85 24.80 28.59 -0.63
C GLU A 85 24.79 27.35 0.26
N ASN A 86 25.17 27.49 1.53
CA ASN A 86 25.12 26.41 2.49
C ASN A 86 23.70 25.90 2.74
N GLN A 87 22.70 26.81 2.87
CA GLN A 87 21.31 26.44 3.01
C GLN A 87 20.82 25.65 1.80
N ILE A 88 21.10 26.12 0.59
CA ILE A 88 20.71 25.42 -0.66
C ILE A 88 21.38 24.05 -0.71
N ARG A 89 22.67 23.96 -0.36
CA ARG A 89 23.41 22.69 -0.34
C ARG A 89 22.82 21.70 0.65
N VAL A 90 22.48 22.13 1.86
CA VAL A 90 21.85 21.28 2.87
C VAL A 90 20.48 20.78 2.38
N VAL A 91 19.68 21.64 1.75
CA VAL A 91 18.39 21.25 1.16
C VAL A 91 18.60 20.20 0.07
N LEU A 92 19.52 20.42 -0.87
CA LEU A 92 19.81 19.48 -1.95
C LEU A 92 20.37 18.14 -1.46
N ASP A 93 21.19 18.14 -0.43
CA ASP A 93 21.79 16.92 0.15
C ASP A 93 20.76 16.09 0.96
N ASN A 94 19.65 16.67 1.38
CA ASN A 94 18.53 15.99 2.04
C ASN A 94 17.43 15.52 1.06
N VAL A 95 17.49 15.88 -0.22
CA VAL A 95 16.61 15.33 -1.25
C VAL A 95 17.05 13.89 -1.54
N SER A 96 16.07 12.96 -1.61
CA SER A 96 16.32 11.54 -1.90
C SER A 96 16.71 11.26 -3.34
N ASP A 97 16.43 12.19 -4.25
CA ASP A 97 16.72 12.09 -5.68
C ASP A 97 18.14 12.61 -5.99
N GLY A 98 18.82 12.03 -6.98
CA GLY A 98 20.09 12.54 -7.48
C GLY A 98 19.88 13.83 -8.27
N VAL A 99 20.58 14.92 -7.92
CA VAL A 99 20.48 16.23 -8.59
C VAL A 99 21.82 16.62 -9.16
N ILE A 100 21.84 16.97 -10.46
CA ILE A 100 22.99 17.51 -11.17
C ILE A 100 22.56 18.79 -11.90
N SER A 101 23.34 19.88 -11.78
CA SER A 101 23.15 21.06 -12.62
C SER A 101 24.42 21.43 -13.36
N ILE A 102 24.24 22.05 -14.53
CA ILE A 102 25.33 22.51 -15.41
C ILE A 102 25.13 23.96 -15.82
N ASP A 103 26.23 24.63 -16.14
CA ASP A 103 26.24 25.94 -16.79
C ASP A 103 26.00 25.84 -18.31
N THR A 104 26.01 26.98 -19.00
CA THR A 104 25.86 27.07 -20.47
C THR A 104 27.01 26.41 -21.25
N ALA A 105 28.16 26.20 -20.63
CA ALA A 105 29.31 25.49 -21.21
C ALA A 105 29.27 23.98 -20.94
N GLY A 106 28.23 23.46 -20.29
CA GLY A 106 28.10 22.06 -19.90
C GLY A 106 29.00 21.64 -18.75
N ARG A 107 29.48 22.59 -17.93
CA ARG A 107 30.27 22.32 -16.74
C ARG A 107 29.37 22.15 -15.52
N ILE A 108 29.67 21.18 -14.68
CA ILE A 108 28.91 20.87 -13.46
C ILE A 108 29.01 22.04 -12.49
N THR A 109 27.87 22.62 -12.14
CA THR A 109 27.74 23.68 -11.13
C THR A 109 27.27 23.14 -9.79
N THR A 110 26.45 22.08 -9.79
CA THR A 110 25.96 21.44 -8.57
C THR A 110 25.83 19.94 -8.77
N ILE A 111 26.21 19.17 -7.76
CA ILE A 111 25.98 17.74 -7.66
C ILE A 111 25.69 17.40 -6.19
N ASN A 112 24.50 16.84 -5.89
CA ASN A 112 24.11 16.53 -4.52
C ASN A 112 24.69 15.18 -4.03
N ARG A 113 24.52 14.89 -2.75
CA ARG A 113 25.05 13.70 -2.08
C ARG A 113 24.59 12.39 -2.77
N ILE A 114 23.33 12.30 -3.22
CA ILE A 114 22.80 11.09 -3.87
C ILE A 114 23.44 10.88 -5.23
N ALA A 115 23.49 11.92 -6.07
CA ALA A 115 24.15 11.83 -7.37
C ALA A 115 25.65 11.45 -7.23
N ARG A 116 26.37 12.02 -6.24
CA ARG A 116 27.75 11.64 -5.95
C ARG A 116 27.92 10.16 -5.61
N LYS A 117 27.01 9.59 -4.81
CA LYS A 117 27.02 8.15 -4.50
C LYS A 117 26.76 7.27 -5.72
N VAL A 118 25.88 7.72 -6.63
CA VAL A 118 25.54 7.00 -7.86
C VAL A 118 26.73 6.98 -8.83
N PHE A 119 27.43 8.09 -8.96
CA PHE A 119 28.57 8.24 -9.87
C PHE A 119 29.92 7.95 -9.23
N ASP A 120 29.93 7.60 -7.93
CA ASP A 120 31.12 7.30 -7.14
C ASP A 120 32.20 8.39 -7.25
N CYS A 121 31.80 9.65 -7.08
CA CYS A 121 32.67 10.81 -7.30
C CYS A 121 32.69 11.75 -6.08
N ASP A 122 33.77 12.49 -5.87
CA ASP A 122 33.86 13.55 -4.87
C ASP A 122 33.30 14.87 -5.41
N HIS A 123 32.63 15.64 -4.56
CA HIS A 123 32.08 16.95 -4.87
C HIS A 123 33.13 17.93 -5.39
N ARG A 124 34.27 18.03 -4.72
CA ARG A 124 35.34 18.98 -5.06
C ARG A 124 36.02 18.67 -6.38
N GLU A 125 36.04 17.40 -6.77
CA GLU A 125 36.67 16.97 -8.01
C GLU A 125 35.79 17.19 -9.24
N MET A 126 34.46 17.29 -9.08
CA MET A 126 33.51 17.33 -10.20
C MET A 126 32.99 18.72 -10.54
N ILE A 127 32.95 19.64 -9.58
CA ILE A 127 32.54 21.03 -9.85
C ILE A 127 33.48 21.69 -10.87
N GLY A 128 32.93 22.33 -11.89
CA GLY A 128 33.64 22.98 -12.99
C GLY A 128 34.13 22.05 -14.09
N LYS A 129 34.09 20.71 -13.88
CA LYS A 129 34.39 19.73 -14.96
C LYS A 129 33.19 19.56 -15.89
N SER A 130 33.47 19.11 -17.13
CA SER A 130 32.41 18.81 -18.09
C SER A 130 31.54 17.65 -17.61
N VAL A 131 30.21 17.77 -17.77
CA VAL A 131 29.25 16.70 -17.43
C VAL A 131 29.52 15.41 -18.22
N LYS A 132 30.18 15.48 -19.38
CA LYS A 132 30.59 14.30 -20.17
C LYS A 132 31.52 13.36 -19.40
N ASN A 133 32.24 13.87 -18.39
CA ASN A 133 33.12 13.06 -17.53
C ASN A 133 32.35 12.11 -16.61
N LEU A 134 31.03 12.26 -16.48
CA LEU A 134 30.17 11.37 -15.67
C LEU A 134 29.71 10.11 -16.41
N ASN A 135 30.13 9.90 -17.68
CA ASN A 135 29.72 8.74 -18.47
C ASN A 135 28.20 8.50 -18.46
N LEU A 136 27.42 9.58 -18.58
CA LEU A 136 25.95 9.48 -18.65
C LEU A 136 25.56 8.68 -19.90
N PRO A 137 24.49 7.84 -19.83
CA PRO A 137 24.10 6.99 -20.95
C PRO A 137 23.61 7.76 -22.19
N ASP A 138 23.24 9.02 -22.01
CA ASP A 138 22.84 9.94 -23.08
C ASP A 138 23.09 11.39 -22.66
N GLU A 139 23.02 12.32 -23.65
CA GLU A 139 23.30 13.75 -23.45
C GLU A 139 22.03 14.57 -23.14
N THR A 140 20.97 14.00 -22.53
CA THR A 140 19.70 14.71 -22.28
C THR A 140 19.88 16.02 -21.49
N ILE A 141 20.78 16.06 -20.52
CA ILE A 141 21.04 17.30 -19.77
C ILE A 141 21.62 18.40 -20.68
N LEU A 142 22.43 18.05 -21.67
CA LEU A 142 22.95 19.02 -22.65
C LEU A 142 21.86 19.51 -23.60
N GLU A 143 20.92 18.64 -23.99
CA GLU A 143 19.77 19.04 -24.82
C GLU A 143 18.84 20.02 -24.09
N CYS A 144 18.87 20.07 -22.75
CA CYS A 144 18.15 21.09 -21.99
C CYS A 144 18.72 22.51 -22.21
N LEU A 145 20.01 22.65 -22.58
CA LEU A 145 20.60 23.95 -22.94
C LEU A 145 20.02 24.48 -24.27
N GLU A 146 19.48 23.61 -25.12
CA GLU A 146 18.74 23.98 -26.34
C GLU A 146 17.26 24.32 -26.05
N GLY A 147 16.84 24.28 -24.79
CA GLY A 147 15.48 24.56 -24.36
C GLY A 147 14.54 23.36 -24.28
N LYS A 148 15.02 22.17 -24.60
CA LYS A 148 14.24 20.92 -24.47
C LYS A 148 13.95 20.63 -23.00
N LYS A 149 12.81 19.95 -22.75
CA LYS A 149 12.38 19.53 -21.41
C LYS A 149 12.07 18.05 -21.45
N PHE A 150 12.55 17.33 -20.47
CA PHE A 150 12.34 15.89 -20.35
C PHE A 150 11.58 15.56 -19.06
N ASN A 151 10.65 14.61 -19.13
CA ASN A 151 9.88 14.14 -17.98
C ASN A 151 9.95 12.64 -17.88
N ASN A 152 10.44 12.13 -16.74
CA ASN A 152 10.40 10.71 -16.41
C ASN A 152 10.92 9.78 -17.54
N ILE A 153 12.02 10.15 -18.17
CA ILE A 153 12.69 9.29 -19.17
C ILE A 153 13.44 8.20 -18.40
N LYS A 154 13.16 6.94 -18.74
CA LYS A 154 13.87 5.81 -18.15
C LYS A 154 15.26 5.69 -18.74
N LYS A 155 16.28 5.65 -17.88
CA LYS A 155 17.68 5.45 -18.24
C LYS A 155 18.27 4.26 -17.49
N ASP A 156 19.25 3.63 -18.11
CA ASP A 156 20.05 2.55 -17.55
C ASP A 156 21.51 3.03 -17.45
N LEU A 157 22.05 3.06 -16.23
CA LEU A 157 23.43 3.37 -15.95
C LEU A 157 24.17 2.09 -15.54
N ILE A 158 25.31 1.81 -16.18
CA ILE A 158 26.18 0.70 -15.80
C ILE A 158 27.31 1.28 -14.98
N THR A 159 27.40 0.91 -13.72
CA THR A 159 28.46 1.29 -12.78
C THR A 159 29.25 0.06 -12.37
N GLU A 160 30.40 0.24 -11.75
CA GLU A 160 31.18 -0.87 -11.16
C GLU A 160 30.37 -1.67 -10.10
N LYS A 161 29.37 -1.04 -9.47
CA LYS A 161 28.46 -1.65 -8.47
C LYS A 161 27.25 -2.35 -9.12
N GLY A 162 27.15 -2.37 -10.47
CA GLY A 162 26.10 -3.04 -11.23
C GLY A 162 25.23 -2.10 -12.06
N ARG A 163 24.15 -2.66 -12.63
CA ARG A 163 23.19 -1.93 -13.46
C ARG A 163 22.18 -1.18 -12.60
N LEU A 164 22.15 0.13 -12.72
CA LEU A 164 21.21 1.03 -12.06
C LEU A 164 20.15 1.51 -13.06
N GLN A 165 18.87 1.39 -12.70
CA GLN A 165 17.76 1.94 -13.50
C GLN A 165 17.19 3.15 -12.78
N TYR A 166 17.00 4.26 -13.49
CA TYR A 166 16.47 5.49 -12.92
C TYR A 166 15.60 6.26 -13.92
N PHE A 167 14.68 7.06 -13.40
CA PHE A 167 13.90 8.00 -14.19
C PHE A 167 14.50 9.39 -14.08
N VAL A 168 14.64 10.07 -15.22
CA VAL A 168 15.25 11.39 -15.31
C VAL A 168 14.23 12.44 -15.72
N THR A 169 14.29 13.57 -15.01
CA THR A 169 13.57 14.79 -15.38
C THR A 169 14.59 15.91 -15.59
N GLY A 170 14.66 16.44 -16.83
CA GLY A 170 15.57 17.50 -17.24
C GLY A 170 14.83 18.82 -17.50
N ARG A 171 15.39 19.94 -17.03
CA ARG A 171 14.87 21.30 -17.21
C ARG A 171 15.97 22.31 -17.49
N PRO A 172 15.76 23.28 -18.42
CA PRO A 172 16.60 24.44 -18.53
C PRO A 172 16.44 25.38 -17.33
N ILE A 173 17.53 25.91 -16.82
CA ILE A 173 17.58 26.98 -15.83
C ILE A 173 17.57 28.30 -16.59
N LYS A 174 16.67 29.22 -16.23
CA LYS A 174 16.50 30.50 -16.91
C LYS A 174 16.73 31.65 -15.96
N ASP A 175 17.28 32.77 -16.48
CA ASP A 175 17.37 34.04 -15.76
C ASP A 175 16.01 34.77 -15.72
N SER A 176 15.97 35.93 -15.05
CA SER A 176 14.78 36.77 -14.92
C SER A 176 14.23 37.29 -16.27
N ILE A 177 15.03 37.26 -17.34
CA ILE A 177 14.67 37.72 -18.69
C ILE A 177 14.29 36.52 -19.58
N GLY A 178 14.35 35.27 -19.06
CA GLY A 178 13.98 34.08 -19.78
C GLY A 178 15.11 33.44 -20.60
N ARG A 179 16.34 33.94 -20.54
CA ARG A 179 17.51 33.37 -21.23
C ARG A 179 18.00 32.14 -20.44
N ILE A 180 18.42 31.10 -21.16
CA ILE A 180 18.95 29.88 -20.55
C ILE A 180 20.36 30.17 -20.03
N ILE A 181 20.54 29.97 -18.74
CA ILE A 181 21.81 30.15 -18.02
C ILE A 181 22.39 28.81 -17.52
N GLY A 182 21.69 27.69 -17.77
CA GLY A 182 22.13 26.36 -17.39
C GLY A 182 21.04 25.33 -17.56
N ALA A 183 21.28 24.12 -17.05
CA ALA A 183 20.31 23.04 -17.01
C ALA A 183 20.42 22.25 -15.71
N VAL A 184 19.30 21.61 -15.31
CA VAL A 184 19.24 20.71 -14.16
C VAL A 184 18.62 19.38 -14.58
N GLU A 185 19.20 18.30 -14.11
CA GLU A 185 18.68 16.93 -14.23
C GLU A 185 18.47 16.34 -12.84
N ILE A 186 17.29 15.76 -12.63
CA ILE A 186 16.90 15.08 -11.39
C ILE A 186 16.66 13.62 -11.73
N GLY A 187 17.42 12.72 -11.10
CA GLY A 187 17.36 11.28 -11.31
C GLY A 187 16.77 10.56 -10.10
N LYS A 188 15.71 9.77 -10.31
CA LYS A 188 15.01 9.00 -9.29
C LYS A 188 15.23 7.51 -9.46
N ASP A 189 15.74 6.80 -8.45
CA ASP A 189 16.00 5.35 -8.52
C ASP A 189 14.69 4.57 -8.68
N VAL A 190 14.63 3.69 -9.70
CA VAL A 190 13.46 2.83 -9.94
C VAL A 190 13.20 1.89 -8.77
N ARG A 191 14.23 1.50 -8.02
CA ARG A 191 14.09 0.64 -6.84
C ARG A 191 13.36 1.37 -5.72
N GLU A 192 13.68 2.64 -5.46
CA GLU A 192 12.96 3.46 -4.47
C GLU A 192 11.50 3.67 -4.87
N ILE A 193 11.23 3.93 -6.15
CA ILE A 193 9.85 4.05 -6.65
C ILE A 193 9.09 2.73 -6.46
N ARG A 194 9.71 1.58 -6.71
CA ARG A 194 9.09 0.27 -6.47
C ARG A 194 8.84 0.02 -4.99
N LEU A 195 9.80 0.34 -4.12
CA LEU A 195 9.65 0.23 -2.67
C LEU A 195 8.54 1.16 -2.15
N LEU A 196 8.49 2.40 -2.62
CA LEU A 196 7.40 3.34 -2.31
C LEU A 196 6.05 2.85 -2.84
N ALA A 197 5.97 2.37 -4.08
CA ALA A 197 4.75 1.79 -4.64
C ALA A 197 4.32 0.54 -3.85
N GLN A 198 5.27 -0.29 -3.42
CA GLN A 198 5.00 -1.44 -2.56
C GLN A 198 4.57 -1.02 -1.14
N SER A 199 5.18 0.01 -0.56
CA SER A 199 4.80 0.52 0.76
C SER A 199 3.45 1.24 0.76
N LEU A 200 3.10 1.93 -0.34
CA LEU A 200 1.77 2.52 -0.56
C LEU A 200 0.72 1.45 -0.90
N SER A 201 1.15 0.31 -1.47
CA SER A 201 0.32 -0.86 -1.74
C SER A 201 0.32 -1.85 -0.57
N MET A 202 1.12 -1.63 0.48
CA MET A 202 0.98 -2.40 1.71
C MET A 202 -0.34 -2.00 2.36
N PRO A 203 -1.31 -2.92 2.43
CA PRO A 203 -2.45 -2.72 3.32
C PRO A 203 -1.90 -2.42 4.71
N ALA A 204 -2.65 -1.63 5.47
CA ALA A 204 -2.31 -1.32 6.87
C ALA A 204 -1.79 -2.59 7.54
N ARG A 205 -0.63 -2.52 8.22
CA ARG A 205 0.01 -3.69 8.84
C ARG A 205 -1.02 -4.41 9.69
N ILE A 206 -1.51 -5.54 9.20
CA ILE A 206 -2.47 -6.37 9.91
C ILE A 206 -1.77 -6.99 11.10
N THR A 207 -2.38 -6.84 12.24
CA THR A 207 -1.90 -7.35 13.54
C THR A 207 -2.92 -8.33 14.12
N PHE A 208 -2.57 -9.03 15.18
CA PHE A 208 -3.53 -9.88 15.89
C PHE A 208 -4.72 -9.11 16.47
N ASN A 209 -4.57 -7.80 16.69
CA ASN A 209 -5.66 -6.94 17.18
C ASN A 209 -6.74 -6.67 16.13
N ASP A 210 -6.44 -6.92 14.85
CA ASP A 210 -7.41 -6.79 13.76
C ASP A 210 -8.35 -8.00 13.66
N PHE A 211 -8.08 -9.06 14.46
CA PHE A 211 -9.01 -10.18 14.61
C PHE A 211 -10.11 -9.81 15.61
N ILE A 212 -11.35 -9.89 15.14
CA ILE A 212 -12.52 -9.63 15.95
C ILE A 212 -13.14 -10.96 16.35
N GLY A 213 -13.21 -11.18 17.64
CA GLY A 213 -13.80 -12.36 18.26
C GLY A 213 -13.24 -12.59 19.65
N GLU A 214 -14.11 -13.08 20.55
CA GLU A 214 -13.80 -13.42 21.95
C GLU A 214 -14.10 -14.89 22.24
N CYS A 215 -14.57 -15.64 21.25
CA CYS A 215 -14.80 -17.07 21.38
C CYS A 215 -13.49 -17.77 21.79
N PRO A 216 -13.51 -18.68 22.81
CA PRO A 216 -12.31 -19.37 23.29
C PRO A 216 -11.50 -20.04 22.16
N ALA A 217 -12.16 -20.67 21.20
CA ALA A 217 -11.48 -21.35 20.09
C ALA A 217 -10.65 -20.39 19.19
N ILE A 218 -11.13 -19.16 18.95
CA ILE A 218 -10.35 -18.16 18.19
C ILE A 218 -9.25 -17.55 19.05
N THR A 219 -9.52 -17.31 20.33
CA THR A 219 -8.55 -16.75 21.28
C THR A 219 -7.36 -17.69 21.45
N ASP A 220 -7.61 -18.98 21.61
CA ASP A 220 -6.58 -20.02 21.71
C ASP A 220 -5.75 -20.11 20.43
N ALA A 221 -6.40 -20.09 19.24
CA ALA A 221 -5.72 -20.10 17.96
C ALA A 221 -4.82 -18.87 17.78
N LEU A 222 -5.28 -17.67 18.19
CA LEU A 222 -4.51 -16.43 18.12
C LEU A 222 -3.35 -16.43 19.12
N ALA A 223 -3.56 -16.89 20.35
CA ALA A 223 -2.50 -17.02 21.35
C ALA A 223 -1.39 -17.97 20.89
N PHE A 224 -1.76 -19.11 20.30
CA PHE A 224 -0.79 -20.02 19.68
C PHE A 224 -0.07 -19.37 18.52
N ALA A 225 -0.78 -18.69 17.62
CA ALA A 225 -0.18 -17.98 16.50
C ALA A 225 0.81 -16.90 16.95
N GLN A 226 0.49 -16.13 18.00
CA GLN A 226 1.41 -15.14 18.61
C GLN A 226 2.69 -15.79 19.13
N LYS A 227 2.56 -16.92 19.82
CA LYS A 227 3.71 -17.64 20.39
C LYS A 227 4.67 -18.12 19.30
N ILE A 228 4.13 -18.61 18.18
CA ILE A 228 4.95 -19.13 17.07
C ILE A 228 5.40 -18.04 16.08
N ALA A 229 4.85 -16.83 16.15
CA ALA A 229 5.20 -15.75 15.23
C ALA A 229 6.71 -15.42 15.25
N ALA A 230 7.35 -15.51 16.41
CA ALA A 230 8.78 -15.25 16.58
C ALA A 230 9.69 -16.37 16.03
N THR A 231 9.14 -17.51 15.62
CA THR A 231 9.90 -18.65 15.08
C THR A 231 9.95 -18.61 13.57
N ASP A 232 10.95 -19.25 12.97
CA ASP A 232 11.05 -19.42 11.50
C ASP A 232 10.39 -20.71 10.99
N SER A 233 9.76 -21.47 11.87
CA SER A 233 9.09 -22.71 11.52
C SER A 233 7.95 -22.49 10.53
N ILE A 234 7.70 -23.51 9.70
CA ILE A 234 6.59 -23.52 8.74
C ILE A 234 5.26 -23.60 9.51
N VAL A 235 4.32 -22.74 9.14
CA VAL A 235 2.98 -22.71 9.72
C VAL A 235 1.97 -23.20 8.70
N SER A 236 1.06 -24.09 9.12
CA SER A 236 -0.04 -24.58 8.30
C SER A 236 -1.38 -24.12 8.89
N ILE A 237 -2.04 -23.19 8.21
CA ILE A 237 -3.33 -22.63 8.65
C ILE A 237 -4.46 -23.43 7.99
N ARG A 238 -5.30 -24.06 8.79
CA ARG A 238 -6.44 -24.86 8.35
C ARG A 238 -7.75 -24.20 8.75
N GLY A 239 -8.74 -24.29 7.91
CA GLY A 239 -10.08 -23.75 8.19
C GLY A 239 -10.89 -23.50 6.93
N ASP A 240 -12.21 -23.43 7.08
CA ASP A 240 -13.15 -23.23 5.99
C ASP A 240 -12.83 -21.94 5.19
N SER A 241 -13.32 -21.86 3.95
CA SER A 241 -13.17 -20.63 3.16
C SER A 241 -13.83 -19.44 3.87
N GLY A 242 -13.16 -18.30 3.88
CA GLY A 242 -13.68 -17.07 4.50
C GLY A 242 -13.58 -16.98 6.02
N THR A 243 -12.79 -17.84 6.68
CA THR A 243 -12.53 -17.80 8.14
C THR A 243 -11.48 -16.77 8.55
N GLY A 244 -10.68 -16.24 7.58
CA GLY A 244 -9.63 -15.24 7.84
C GLY A 244 -8.21 -15.82 7.81
N LYS A 245 -7.96 -16.92 7.10
CA LYS A 245 -6.63 -17.56 6.98
C LYS A 245 -5.54 -16.57 6.52
N GLU A 246 -5.81 -15.78 5.50
CA GLU A 246 -4.87 -14.76 5.00
C GLU A 246 -4.61 -13.66 6.04
N LEU A 247 -5.65 -13.21 6.74
CA LEU A 247 -5.52 -12.23 7.82
C LEU A 247 -4.57 -12.74 8.92
N LEU A 248 -4.71 -14.02 9.29
CA LEU A 248 -3.84 -14.67 10.28
C LEU A 248 -2.40 -14.77 9.79
N ALA A 249 -2.19 -15.14 8.53
CA ALA A 249 -0.86 -15.22 7.94
C ALA A 249 -0.16 -13.85 7.92
N GLN A 250 -0.89 -12.78 7.60
CA GLN A 250 -0.38 -11.41 7.64
C GLN A 250 -0.06 -10.96 9.08
N ALA A 251 -0.91 -11.29 10.06
CA ALA A 251 -0.67 -10.98 11.47
C ALA A 251 0.59 -11.71 12.01
N ILE A 252 0.77 -12.98 11.65
CA ILE A 252 1.98 -13.75 11.98
C ILE A 252 3.22 -13.11 11.36
N HIS A 253 3.16 -12.71 10.10
CA HIS A 253 4.27 -12.01 9.44
C HIS A 253 4.58 -10.68 10.13
N THR A 254 3.57 -9.86 10.42
CA THR A 254 3.74 -8.56 11.09
C THR A 254 4.36 -8.70 12.48
N ALA A 255 3.99 -9.75 13.23
CA ALA A 255 4.56 -10.04 14.55
C ALA A 255 5.91 -10.76 14.48
N SER A 256 6.31 -11.28 13.33
CA SER A 256 7.63 -11.83 13.12
C SER A 256 8.67 -10.70 13.06
N ARG A 257 9.94 -11.02 13.32
CA ARG A 257 11.03 -10.04 13.22
C ARG A 257 11.59 -9.91 11.79
N ARG A 258 10.87 -10.39 10.78
CA ARG A 258 11.31 -10.38 9.39
C ARG A 258 11.03 -9.05 8.73
N GLU A 259 12.05 -8.46 8.11
CA GLU A 259 11.98 -7.14 7.46
C GLU A 259 11.56 -7.21 5.99
N GLY A 260 11.62 -8.40 5.38
CA GLY A 260 11.24 -8.63 3.98
C GLY A 260 9.73 -8.60 3.78
N LEU A 261 9.28 -8.76 2.55
CA LEU A 261 7.89 -8.64 2.15
C LEU A 261 7.03 -9.83 2.58
N PHE A 262 5.74 -9.58 2.81
CA PHE A 262 4.69 -10.60 2.81
C PHE A 262 4.22 -10.81 1.38
N VAL A 263 4.45 -12.01 0.84
CA VAL A 263 4.16 -12.35 -0.56
C VAL A 263 3.06 -13.41 -0.61
N PRO A 264 1.78 -13.03 -0.77
CA PRO A 264 0.69 -13.98 -0.90
C PRO A 264 0.57 -14.49 -2.33
N ILE A 265 0.24 -15.78 -2.45
CA ILE A 265 -0.17 -16.39 -3.71
C ILE A 265 -1.30 -17.39 -3.45
N ASN A 266 -2.36 -17.32 -4.25
CA ASN A 266 -3.42 -18.31 -4.26
C ASN A 266 -3.12 -19.37 -5.31
N CYS A 267 -2.88 -20.60 -4.86
CA CYS A 267 -2.49 -21.72 -5.72
C CYS A 267 -3.63 -22.20 -6.62
N ALA A 268 -4.88 -21.92 -6.29
CA ALA A 268 -6.05 -22.26 -7.11
C ALA A 268 -6.32 -21.24 -8.23
N ALA A 269 -5.73 -20.05 -8.16
CA ALA A 269 -6.08 -18.95 -9.08
C ALA A 269 -5.39 -19.03 -10.44
N LEU A 270 -4.35 -19.83 -10.60
CA LEU A 270 -3.50 -19.87 -11.78
C LEU A 270 -3.40 -21.28 -12.37
N PRO A 271 -3.35 -21.41 -13.71
CA PRO A 271 -2.96 -22.67 -14.36
C PRO A 271 -1.56 -23.12 -13.92
N GLU A 272 -1.31 -24.43 -13.92
CA GLU A 272 -0.07 -25.04 -13.41
C GLU A 272 1.21 -24.38 -13.96
N SER A 273 1.31 -24.22 -15.28
CA SER A 273 2.50 -23.63 -15.93
C SER A 273 2.75 -22.17 -15.55
N LEU A 274 1.68 -21.41 -15.35
CA LEU A 274 1.77 -20.03 -14.87
C LEU A 274 2.15 -19.99 -13.39
N LEU A 275 1.55 -20.85 -12.57
CA LEU A 275 1.85 -20.95 -11.14
C LEU A 275 3.33 -21.27 -10.89
N GLU A 276 3.89 -22.25 -11.62
CA GLU A 276 5.32 -22.56 -11.53
C GLU A 276 6.19 -21.37 -11.92
N SER A 277 5.85 -20.69 -13.02
CA SER A 277 6.61 -19.53 -13.49
C SER A 277 6.52 -18.33 -12.55
N GLU A 278 5.41 -18.15 -11.83
CA GLU A 278 5.28 -17.15 -10.77
C GLU A 278 6.10 -17.52 -9.53
N LEU A 279 5.96 -18.76 -9.04
CA LEU A 279 6.65 -19.21 -7.82
C LEU A 279 8.17 -19.22 -7.96
N PHE A 280 8.68 -19.83 -9.04
CA PHE A 280 10.12 -20.11 -9.20
C PHE A 280 10.84 -19.16 -10.16
N GLY A 281 10.08 -18.39 -10.96
CA GLY A 281 10.66 -17.56 -12.01
C GLY A 281 11.19 -18.38 -13.20
N TYR A 282 11.73 -17.70 -14.20
CA TYR A 282 12.29 -18.34 -15.40
C TYR A 282 13.48 -17.53 -15.96
N VAL A 283 14.37 -18.22 -16.67
CA VAL A 283 15.45 -17.58 -17.44
C VAL A 283 14.97 -17.14 -18.81
N GLY A 284 15.66 -16.19 -19.44
CA GLY A 284 15.33 -15.77 -20.80
C GLY A 284 15.33 -16.96 -21.77
N GLY A 285 14.27 -17.09 -22.58
CA GLY A 285 14.13 -18.16 -23.55
C GLY A 285 13.68 -19.52 -22.99
N ALA A 286 13.26 -19.61 -21.76
CA ALA A 286 12.82 -20.87 -21.13
C ALA A 286 11.60 -21.52 -21.82
N PHE A 287 10.74 -20.71 -22.44
CA PHE A 287 9.57 -21.17 -23.22
C PHE A 287 9.15 -20.10 -24.22
N THR A 288 8.27 -20.45 -25.15
CA THR A 288 7.71 -19.51 -26.15
C THR A 288 6.92 -18.41 -25.46
N GLY A 289 7.35 -17.14 -25.63
CA GLY A 289 6.77 -15.98 -24.94
C GLY A 289 7.51 -15.54 -23.66
N ALA A 290 8.57 -16.23 -23.25
CA ALA A 290 9.42 -15.80 -22.14
C ALA A 290 10.12 -14.47 -22.45
N ARG A 291 10.15 -13.55 -21.49
CA ARG A 291 10.86 -12.26 -21.62
C ARG A 291 12.35 -12.51 -21.79
N LYS A 292 13.02 -11.76 -22.71
CA LYS A 292 14.46 -11.89 -22.97
C LYS A 292 15.35 -11.80 -21.71
N GLY A 293 14.95 -11.03 -20.71
CA GLY A 293 15.67 -10.89 -19.45
C GLY A 293 15.25 -11.89 -18.35
N GLY A 294 14.36 -12.85 -18.66
CA GLY A 294 13.78 -13.73 -17.64
C GLY A 294 12.82 -13.01 -16.66
N LYS A 295 12.42 -13.71 -15.60
CA LYS A 295 11.57 -13.18 -14.52
C LYS A 295 12.00 -13.79 -13.18
N GLN A 296 12.07 -12.97 -12.13
CA GLN A 296 12.27 -13.44 -10.76
C GLN A 296 11.01 -14.15 -10.27
N GLY A 297 11.18 -15.20 -9.45
CA GLY A 297 10.10 -15.91 -8.80
C GLY A 297 9.65 -15.25 -7.49
N LEU A 298 8.43 -15.61 -7.03
CA LEU A 298 7.88 -15.09 -5.77
C LEU A 298 8.71 -15.52 -4.56
N PHE A 299 9.37 -16.67 -4.58
CA PHE A 299 10.31 -17.07 -3.53
C PHE A 299 11.51 -16.13 -3.44
N GLU A 300 12.03 -15.63 -4.56
CA GLU A 300 13.10 -14.63 -4.59
C GLU A 300 12.61 -13.26 -4.07
N ILE A 301 11.37 -12.89 -4.42
CA ILE A 301 10.75 -11.63 -3.97
C ILE A 301 10.48 -11.65 -2.45
N ALA A 302 10.20 -12.84 -1.90
CA ALA A 302 9.95 -13.03 -0.47
C ALA A 302 11.22 -13.13 0.38
N GLU A 303 12.40 -12.85 -0.19
CA GLU A 303 13.69 -12.92 0.51
C GLU A 303 13.66 -12.10 1.81
N ASN A 304 14.14 -12.71 2.92
CA ASN A 304 14.07 -12.17 4.28
C ASN A 304 12.66 -11.81 4.77
N GLY A 305 11.63 -12.24 4.06
CA GLY A 305 10.22 -12.00 4.34
C GLY A 305 9.44 -13.30 4.58
N THR A 306 8.21 -13.33 4.10
CA THR A 306 7.30 -14.46 4.23
C THR A 306 6.58 -14.71 2.92
N ILE A 307 6.60 -15.95 2.43
CA ILE A 307 5.73 -16.40 1.35
C ILE A 307 4.50 -17.09 1.95
N PHE A 308 3.31 -16.69 1.51
CA PHE A 308 2.04 -17.27 1.93
C PHE A 308 1.41 -18.01 0.75
N LEU A 309 1.31 -19.34 0.89
CA LEU A 309 0.73 -20.24 -0.11
C LEU A 309 -0.71 -20.56 0.30
N ASP A 310 -1.67 -19.80 -0.23
CA ASP A 310 -3.10 -20.05 0.02
C ASP A 310 -3.61 -21.16 -0.88
N GLU A 311 -4.55 -21.96 -0.37
CA GLU A 311 -5.13 -23.16 -0.99
C GLU A 311 -4.05 -24.12 -1.51
N ILE A 312 -3.05 -24.44 -0.65
CA ILE A 312 -1.91 -25.33 -0.98
C ILE A 312 -2.36 -26.71 -1.47
N ALA A 313 -3.54 -27.17 -1.07
CA ALA A 313 -4.14 -28.43 -1.49
C ALA A 313 -4.46 -28.49 -2.99
N GLU A 314 -4.65 -27.34 -3.64
CA GLU A 314 -4.98 -27.25 -5.07
C GLU A 314 -3.75 -27.39 -5.98
N LEU A 315 -2.55 -27.50 -5.41
CA LEU A 315 -1.31 -27.69 -6.18
C LEU A 315 -1.30 -29.03 -6.91
N PRO A 316 -0.99 -29.05 -8.22
CA PRO A 316 -0.67 -30.28 -8.93
C PRO A 316 0.59 -30.97 -8.37
N LEU A 317 0.76 -32.25 -8.61
CA LEU A 317 1.88 -33.05 -8.07
C LEU A 317 3.27 -32.55 -8.50
N GLY A 318 3.38 -31.96 -9.70
CA GLY A 318 4.63 -31.37 -10.20
C GLY A 318 5.15 -30.23 -9.31
N PRO A 319 4.38 -29.13 -9.14
CA PRO A 319 4.69 -28.06 -8.22
C PRO A 319 4.91 -28.50 -6.76
N GLN A 320 4.16 -29.50 -6.27
CA GLN A 320 4.37 -30.05 -4.92
C GLN A 320 5.79 -30.60 -4.74
N ALA A 321 6.33 -31.31 -5.73
CA ALA A 321 7.71 -31.84 -5.68
C ALA A 321 8.74 -30.72 -5.66
N ARG A 322 8.53 -29.65 -6.40
CA ARG A 322 9.44 -28.48 -6.42
C ARG A 322 9.41 -27.70 -5.12
N ILE A 323 8.23 -27.48 -4.55
CA ILE A 323 8.09 -26.82 -3.24
C ILE A 323 8.77 -27.64 -2.15
N LEU A 324 8.60 -28.98 -2.16
CA LEU A 324 9.29 -29.87 -1.21
C LEU A 324 10.81 -29.67 -1.27
N ARG A 325 11.36 -29.64 -2.49
CA ARG A 325 12.79 -29.42 -2.70
C ARG A 325 13.23 -28.05 -2.18
N THR A 326 12.45 -27.00 -2.48
CA THR A 326 12.69 -25.65 -1.97
C THR A 326 12.74 -25.59 -0.44
N ILE A 327 11.82 -26.31 0.23
CA ILE A 327 11.76 -26.38 1.70
C ILE A 327 12.94 -27.17 2.29
N GLN A 328 13.42 -28.19 1.58
CA GLN A 328 14.50 -29.06 2.06
C GLN A 328 15.89 -28.44 1.87
N GLU A 329 16.10 -27.81 0.71
CA GLU A 329 17.40 -27.33 0.27
C GLU A 329 17.58 -25.80 0.56
N ASN A 330 16.52 -25.10 0.96
CA ASN A 330 16.49 -23.63 1.10
C ASN A 330 17.02 -22.91 -0.15
N CYS A 331 16.76 -23.48 -1.33
CA CYS A 331 17.14 -22.90 -2.61
C CYS A 331 16.07 -23.17 -3.66
N ILE A 332 16.09 -22.37 -4.70
CA ILE A 332 15.25 -22.54 -5.88
C ILE A 332 16.10 -22.61 -7.14
N ARG A 333 15.51 -23.17 -8.20
CA ARG A 333 16.02 -23.06 -9.58
C ARG A 333 14.96 -22.44 -10.47
N ARG A 334 15.33 -21.42 -11.23
CA ARG A 334 14.43 -20.82 -12.23
C ARG A 334 14.12 -21.84 -13.33
N ILE A 335 12.93 -21.76 -13.89
CA ILE A 335 12.52 -22.61 -15.02
C ILE A 335 13.48 -22.38 -16.20
N GLY A 336 14.00 -23.46 -16.77
CA GLY A 336 15.02 -23.43 -17.85
C GLY A 336 16.42 -23.05 -17.38
N GLY A 337 16.64 -22.79 -16.07
CA GLY A 337 17.96 -22.49 -15.50
C GLY A 337 18.56 -23.66 -14.75
N THR A 338 19.89 -23.64 -14.59
CA THR A 338 20.67 -24.65 -13.84
C THR A 338 21.19 -24.09 -12.50
N GLN A 339 21.19 -22.77 -12.33
CA GLN A 339 21.74 -22.11 -11.15
C GLN A 339 20.80 -22.27 -9.96
N GLU A 340 21.35 -22.68 -8.82
CA GLU A 340 20.68 -22.67 -7.53
C GLU A 340 20.77 -21.26 -6.91
N ILE A 341 19.61 -20.76 -6.48
CA ILE A 341 19.47 -19.46 -5.84
C ILE A 341 19.06 -19.71 -4.39
N PRO A 342 19.92 -19.43 -3.39
CA PRO A 342 19.53 -19.56 -2.00
C PRO A 342 18.38 -18.63 -1.66
N ILE A 343 17.49 -19.06 -0.77
CA ILE A 343 16.34 -18.27 -0.30
C ILE A 343 16.26 -18.33 1.22
N ASN A 344 15.91 -17.21 1.82
CA ASN A 344 15.62 -17.10 3.25
C ASN A 344 14.18 -16.58 3.46
N ALA A 345 13.19 -17.25 2.86
CA ALA A 345 11.80 -16.90 3.02
C ALA A 345 11.11 -17.82 4.04
N ARG A 346 10.38 -17.25 5.01
CA ARG A 346 9.48 -18.02 5.88
C ARG A 346 8.28 -18.49 5.08
N ILE A 347 7.86 -19.74 5.28
CA ILE A 347 6.72 -20.31 4.56
C ILE A 347 5.53 -20.45 5.50
N ILE A 348 4.39 -19.89 5.07
CA ILE A 348 3.08 -20.10 5.69
C ILE A 348 2.16 -20.69 4.63
N THR A 349 1.49 -21.77 4.94
CA THR A 349 0.55 -22.44 4.03
C THR A 349 -0.88 -22.34 4.57
N ALA A 350 -1.87 -22.33 3.69
CA ALA A 350 -3.27 -22.37 4.09
C ALA A 350 -4.08 -23.31 3.20
N THR A 351 -5.10 -23.92 3.76
CA THR A 351 -6.06 -24.75 3.02
C THR A 351 -7.38 -24.90 3.76
N ASN A 352 -8.44 -25.13 3.01
CA ASN A 352 -9.76 -25.54 3.50
C ASN A 352 -9.99 -27.05 3.35
N GLN A 353 -9.07 -27.77 2.70
CA GLN A 353 -9.19 -29.20 2.44
C GLN A 353 -8.51 -30.04 3.51
N ASN A 354 -8.95 -31.29 3.64
CA ASN A 354 -8.34 -32.29 4.52
C ASN A 354 -7.14 -32.92 3.82
N LEU A 355 -5.92 -32.46 4.14
CA LEU A 355 -4.68 -32.94 3.54
C LEU A 355 -4.42 -34.42 3.83
N GLU A 356 -4.83 -34.93 4.98
CA GLU A 356 -4.68 -36.33 5.36
C GLU A 356 -5.47 -37.24 4.41
N GLN A 357 -6.69 -36.86 4.07
CA GLN A 357 -7.51 -37.59 3.07
C GLN A 357 -6.90 -37.49 1.68
N MET A 358 -6.38 -36.31 1.29
CA MET A 358 -5.75 -36.16 -0.02
C MET A 358 -4.47 -36.98 -0.15
N VAL A 359 -3.69 -37.15 0.92
CA VAL A 359 -2.53 -38.05 0.96
C VAL A 359 -2.97 -39.47 0.75
N ALA A 360 -4.04 -39.94 1.44
CA ALA A 360 -4.60 -41.26 1.27
C ALA A 360 -5.09 -41.51 -0.18
N GLN A 361 -5.64 -40.50 -0.83
CA GLN A 361 -6.09 -40.52 -2.23
C GLN A 361 -4.97 -40.30 -3.26
N LYS A 362 -3.71 -40.12 -2.83
CA LYS A 362 -2.54 -39.81 -3.68
C LYS A 362 -2.66 -38.50 -4.49
N LEU A 363 -3.51 -37.61 -4.07
CA LEU A 363 -3.66 -36.26 -4.65
C LEU A 363 -2.68 -35.24 -4.03
N PHE A 364 -2.16 -35.57 -2.84
CA PHE A 364 -1.14 -34.76 -2.17
C PHE A 364 0.02 -35.67 -1.74
N ARG A 365 1.26 -35.20 -1.91
CA ARG A 365 2.46 -35.99 -1.56
C ARG A 365 2.60 -36.09 -0.05
N GLN A 366 2.84 -37.29 0.43
CA GLN A 366 3.03 -37.55 1.86
C GLN A 366 4.28 -36.87 2.44
N ASP A 367 5.38 -36.80 1.67
CA ASP A 367 6.62 -36.19 2.08
C ASP A 367 6.45 -34.67 2.25
N LEU A 368 5.75 -33.98 1.34
CA LEU A 368 5.42 -32.57 1.47
C LEU A 368 4.49 -32.32 2.67
N PHE A 369 3.47 -33.16 2.86
CA PHE A 369 2.54 -33.04 3.98
C PHE A 369 3.28 -33.00 5.32
N TYR A 370 4.17 -33.96 5.59
CA TYR A 370 4.93 -33.93 6.86
C TYR A 370 5.86 -32.72 6.98
N ARG A 371 6.35 -32.19 5.88
CA ARG A 371 7.25 -31.05 5.91
C ARG A 371 6.55 -29.72 6.15
N ILE A 372 5.31 -29.55 5.68
CA ILE A 372 4.54 -28.32 5.89
C ILE A 372 3.69 -28.35 7.17
N ASN A 373 3.33 -29.52 7.66
CA ASN A 373 2.45 -29.70 8.83
C ASN A 373 3.23 -29.69 10.16
N VAL A 374 4.15 -28.73 10.32
CA VAL A 374 4.98 -28.61 11.54
C VAL A 374 4.22 -27.90 12.66
N LEU A 375 3.62 -26.76 12.36
CA LEU A 375 2.83 -25.96 13.30
C LEU A 375 1.43 -25.73 12.72
N PRO A 376 0.49 -26.72 12.89
CA PRO A 376 -0.86 -26.55 12.40
C PRO A 376 -1.68 -25.62 13.30
N ILE A 377 -2.41 -24.67 12.69
CA ILE A 377 -3.38 -23.80 13.34
C ILE A 377 -4.74 -24.05 12.71
N HIS A 378 -5.74 -24.34 13.53
CA HIS A 378 -7.11 -24.49 13.08
C HIS A 378 -7.91 -23.24 13.38
N LEU A 379 -8.41 -22.58 12.33
CA LEU A 379 -9.35 -21.46 12.48
C LEU A 379 -10.78 -22.01 12.52
N PRO A 380 -11.53 -21.77 13.62
CA PRO A 380 -12.89 -22.27 13.75
C PRO A 380 -13.81 -21.61 12.70
N PRO A 381 -14.73 -22.39 12.12
CA PRO A 381 -15.74 -21.85 11.22
C PRO A 381 -16.75 -20.98 11.99
N ARG A 382 -17.47 -20.14 11.25
CA ARG A 382 -18.38 -19.15 11.82
C ARG A 382 -19.49 -19.78 12.70
N ARG A 383 -19.97 -20.96 12.34
CA ARG A 383 -20.99 -21.72 13.11
C ARG A 383 -20.56 -22.07 14.54
N GLU A 384 -19.27 -22.10 14.82
CA GLU A 384 -18.69 -22.38 16.13
C GLU A 384 -18.38 -21.12 16.96
N ARG A 385 -18.63 -19.91 16.40
CA ARG A 385 -18.39 -18.61 17.06
C ARG A 385 -19.52 -17.61 16.81
N LEU A 386 -20.75 -18.03 17.13
CA LEU A 386 -21.95 -17.20 16.93
C LEU A 386 -21.95 -15.94 17.81
N GLU A 387 -21.29 -15.96 18.95
CA GLU A 387 -21.17 -14.85 19.89
C GLU A 387 -20.41 -13.65 19.32
N ASP A 388 -19.54 -13.88 18.32
CA ASP A 388 -18.76 -12.82 17.69
C ASP A 388 -19.54 -12.03 16.61
N ILE A 389 -20.77 -12.47 16.23
CA ILE A 389 -21.56 -11.83 15.16
C ILE A 389 -21.81 -10.34 15.42
N PRO A 390 -22.28 -9.92 16.59
CA PRO A 390 -22.57 -8.52 16.82
C PRO A 390 -21.33 -7.64 16.65
N LYS A 391 -20.20 -8.03 17.21
CA LYS A 391 -18.94 -7.28 17.14
C LYS A 391 -18.40 -7.19 15.70
N LEU A 392 -18.50 -8.29 14.94
CA LEU A 392 -18.12 -8.30 13.54
C LEU A 392 -18.99 -7.36 12.71
N ILE A 393 -20.30 -7.32 12.96
CA ILE A 393 -21.22 -6.44 12.25
C ILE A 393 -20.87 -4.97 12.55
N GLU A 394 -20.70 -4.61 13.83
CA GLU A 394 -20.31 -3.26 14.23
C GLU A 394 -19.01 -2.82 13.54
N HIS A 395 -18.02 -3.69 13.52
CA HIS A 395 -16.77 -3.43 12.85
C HIS A 395 -16.93 -3.20 11.33
N PHE A 396 -17.72 -4.05 10.65
CA PHE A 396 -17.93 -3.89 9.20
C PHE A 396 -18.73 -2.63 8.88
N LEU A 397 -19.70 -2.27 9.70
CA LEU A 397 -20.44 -1.02 9.55
C LEU A 397 -19.54 0.20 9.77
N PHE A 398 -18.65 0.15 10.76
CA PHE A 398 -17.65 1.20 11.00
C PHE A 398 -16.68 1.33 9.82
N GLN A 399 -16.13 0.22 9.31
CA GLN A 399 -15.24 0.23 8.15
C GLN A 399 -15.93 0.79 6.90
N LEU A 400 -17.20 0.39 6.68
CA LEU A 400 -17.97 0.86 5.52
C LEU A 400 -18.26 2.36 5.62
N ALA A 401 -18.67 2.83 6.78
CA ALA A 401 -18.93 4.25 7.04
C ALA A 401 -17.69 5.11 6.80
N SER A 402 -16.53 4.66 7.29
CA SER A 402 -15.24 5.31 7.05
C SER A 402 -14.89 5.35 5.55
N LYS A 403 -15.08 4.22 4.84
CA LYS A 403 -14.79 4.11 3.40
C LYS A 403 -15.69 5.00 2.54
N LEU A 404 -16.98 5.13 2.91
CA LEU A 404 -17.97 5.93 2.18
C LEU A 404 -18.05 7.38 2.68
N ASN A 405 -17.29 7.73 3.71
CA ASN A 405 -17.36 9.03 4.39
C ASN A 405 -18.79 9.38 4.86
N GLN A 406 -19.46 8.39 5.45
CA GLN A 406 -20.85 8.47 5.93
C GLN A 406 -20.90 8.21 7.44
N LYS A 407 -22.05 8.52 8.07
CA LYS A 407 -22.31 8.13 9.45
C LYS A 407 -22.40 6.61 9.60
N VAL A 408 -21.93 6.09 10.73
CA VAL A 408 -22.06 4.67 11.06
C VAL A 408 -23.54 4.32 11.25
N LYS A 409 -24.05 3.38 10.44
CA LYS A 409 -25.42 2.87 10.59
C LYS A 409 -25.52 1.91 11.78
N THR A 410 -26.68 1.89 12.40
CA THR A 410 -27.03 0.93 13.46
C THR A 410 -27.84 -0.23 12.90
N ILE A 411 -28.00 -1.30 13.67
CA ILE A 411 -28.78 -2.47 13.27
C ILE A 411 -29.89 -2.75 14.29
N THR A 412 -31.10 -3.09 13.83
CA THR A 412 -32.21 -3.44 14.74
C THR A 412 -31.99 -4.80 15.40
N LYS A 413 -32.62 -5.03 16.55
CA LYS A 413 -32.54 -6.32 17.25
C LYS A 413 -33.09 -7.47 16.41
N GLU A 414 -34.14 -7.23 15.64
CA GLU A 414 -34.75 -8.20 14.73
C GLU A 414 -33.79 -8.57 13.59
N SER A 415 -33.09 -7.58 13.04
CA SER A 415 -32.06 -7.79 12.01
C SER A 415 -30.90 -8.60 12.56
N LEU A 416 -30.45 -8.27 13.76
CA LEU A 416 -29.39 -9.03 14.44
C LEU A 416 -29.84 -10.49 14.70
N TYR A 417 -31.07 -10.70 15.11
CA TYR A 417 -31.63 -12.02 15.32
C TYR A 417 -31.67 -12.84 14.01
N LYS A 418 -32.10 -12.21 12.87
CA LYS A 418 -32.08 -12.86 11.55
C LYS A 418 -30.66 -13.30 11.18
N LEU A 419 -29.66 -12.45 11.37
CA LEU A 419 -28.26 -12.74 11.09
C LEU A 419 -27.67 -13.84 12.00
N SER A 420 -28.05 -13.86 13.27
CA SER A 420 -27.56 -14.86 14.24
C SER A 420 -28.07 -16.28 13.95
N ARG A 421 -29.21 -16.44 13.28
CA ARG A 421 -29.80 -17.74 12.95
C ARG A 421 -29.28 -18.35 11.65
N HIS A 422 -28.55 -17.61 10.84
CA HIS A 422 -27.99 -18.09 9.58
C HIS A 422 -26.77 -18.97 9.82
N SER A 423 -26.60 -20.01 9.03
CA SER A 423 -25.51 -21.01 9.19
C SER A 423 -24.14 -20.53 8.70
N TRP A 424 -24.11 -19.46 7.89
CA TRP A 424 -22.91 -18.82 7.34
C TRP A 424 -21.95 -19.76 6.62
N PRO A 425 -22.36 -20.46 5.54
CA PRO A 425 -21.47 -21.37 4.81
C PRO A 425 -20.25 -20.65 4.23
N GLY A 426 -20.36 -19.36 3.88
CA GLY A 426 -19.25 -18.50 3.43
C GLY A 426 -18.51 -17.78 4.57
N ASN A 427 -18.78 -18.16 5.83
CA ASN A 427 -18.11 -17.64 7.02
C ASN A 427 -18.12 -16.11 7.13
N VAL A 428 -17.00 -15.49 7.52
CA VAL A 428 -16.87 -14.04 7.73
C VAL A 428 -16.98 -13.26 6.42
N ARG A 429 -16.56 -13.86 5.29
CA ARG A 429 -16.67 -13.24 3.96
C ARG A 429 -18.13 -13.05 3.56
N GLU A 430 -18.98 -14.06 3.80
CA GLU A 430 -20.41 -13.97 3.53
C GLU A 430 -21.10 -12.96 4.45
N LEU A 431 -20.79 -12.99 5.76
CA LEU A 431 -21.31 -12.03 6.72
C LEU A 431 -20.98 -10.59 6.30
N LYS A 432 -19.74 -10.31 5.94
CA LYS A 432 -19.32 -9.00 5.46
C LYS A 432 -20.13 -8.55 4.25
N ASN A 433 -20.28 -9.42 3.24
CA ASN A 433 -21.02 -9.09 2.02
C ASN A 433 -22.51 -8.82 2.29
N VAL A 434 -23.12 -9.57 3.22
CA VAL A 434 -24.53 -9.35 3.62
C VAL A 434 -24.69 -8.03 4.36
N VAL A 435 -23.78 -7.71 5.29
CA VAL A 435 -23.81 -6.44 6.05
C VAL A 435 -23.54 -5.23 5.14
N GLU A 436 -22.57 -5.31 4.25
CA GLU A 436 -22.29 -4.24 3.27
C GLU A 436 -23.50 -3.99 2.38
N ARG A 437 -24.13 -5.05 1.86
CA ARG A 437 -25.34 -4.95 1.05
C ARG A 437 -26.49 -4.33 1.83
N ALA A 438 -26.74 -4.79 3.05
CA ALA A 438 -27.80 -4.26 3.89
C ALA A 438 -27.61 -2.78 4.21
N ALA A 439 -26.37 -2.36 4.46
CA ALA A 439 -26.04 -0.97 4.70
C ALA A 439 -26.23 -0.07 3.45
N ILE A 440 -25.95 -0.59 2.25
CA ILE A 440 -26.17 0.14 0.99
C ILE A 440 -27.66 0.24 0.66
N LEU A 441 -28.43 -0.83 0.91
CA LEU A 441 -29.87 -0.87 0.61
C LEU A 441 -30.75 -0.12 1.64
N SER A 442 -30.20 0.21 2.80
CA SER A 442 -30.90 0.96 3.82
C SER A 442 -30.79 2.46 3.55
N ASP A 443 -31.90 3.15 3.32
CA ASP A 443 -31.94 4.62 3.21
C ASP A 443 -31.83 5.31 4.57
N ASP A 444 -32.23 4.61 5.66
CA ASP A 444 -32.22 5.10 7.03
C ASP A 444 -30.85 4.92 7.72
N GLU A 445 -30.63 5.61 8.83
CA GLU A 445 -29.47 5.40 9.73
C GLU A 445 -29.53 4.04 10.44
N THR A 446 -30.64 3.32 10.36
CA THR A 446 -30.86 2.01 11.02
C THR A 446 -31.21 0.94 9.99
N ILE A 447 -30.44 -0.15 9.99
CA ILE A 447 -30.64 -1.30 9.09
C ILE A 447 -31.76 -2.19 9.63
N ARG A 448 -32.84 -2.30 8.85
CA ARG A 448 -34.04 -3.12 9.17
C ARG A 448 -33.92 -4.50 8.56
N VAL A 449 -34.78 -5.43 9.00
CA VAL A 449 -34.79 -6.85 8.57
C VAL A 449 -34.99 -7.03 7.07
N ASP A 450 -35.75 -6.17 6.43
CA ASP A 450 -36.03 -6.18 4.99
C ASP A 450 -34.80 -5.84 4.13
N CYS A 451 -33.84 -5.09 4.69
CA CYS A 451 -32.57 -4.82 4.04
C CYS A 451 -31.60 -6.01 4.10
N ILE A 452 -31.81 -6.98 5.00
CA ILE A 452 -30.96 -8.17 5.16
C ILE A 452 -31.35 -9.22 4.11
N LEU A 453 -30.57 -9.30 3.04
CA LEU A 453 -30.79 -10.24 1.94
C LEU A 453 -29.64 -11.26 1.87
N PHE A 454 -29.94 -12.52 2.10
CA PHE A 454 -29.00 -13.62 1.84
C PHE A 454 -28.89 -13.94 0.35
N SER A 455 -27.82 -14.62 -0.06
CA SER A 455 -27.55 -14.89 -1.49
C SER A 455 -28.68 -15.64 -2.20
N HIS A 456 -29.41 -16.52 -1.52
CA HIS A 456 -30.56 -17.24 -2.07
C HIS A 456 -31.85 -16.42 -2.13
N GLU A 457 -31.90 -15.27 -1.48
CA GLU A 457 -33.04 -14.34 -1.52
C GLU A 457 -32.90 -13.27 -2.62
N ILE A 458 -31.67 -13.12 -3.19
CA ILE A 458 -31.38 -12.14 -4.25
C ILE A 458 -32.07 -12.59 -5.55
N GLY A 459 -32.90 -11.72 -6.11
CA GLY A 459 -33.65 -12.00 -7.36
C GLY A 459 -35.11 -12.43 -7.13
N ARG A 460 -35.51 -12.69 -5.88
CA ARG A 460 -36.96 -12.74 -5.57
C ARG A 460 -37.49 -11.32 -5.51
N SER A 461 -38.51 -11.03 -6.29
CA SER A 461 -39.12 -9.69 -6.38
C SER A 461 -39.54 -9.21 -4.98
N ILE A 462 -39.37 -7.92 -4.69
CA ILE A 462 -39.79 -7.28 -3.41
C ILE A 462 -41.27 -7.53 -3.09
N LYS A 463 -42.08 -7.83 -4.12
CA LYS A 463 -43.50 -8.23 -3.97
C LYS A 463 -43.65 -9.62 -3.32
N ASP A 464 -42.73 -10.56 -3.56
CA ASP A 464 -42.78 -11.90 -2.96
C ASP A 464 -42.31 -11.92 -1.50
N GLN A 465 -41.50 -10.94 -1.09
CA GLN A 465 -41.01 -10.83 0.31
C GLN A 465 -42.12 -10.43 1.31
N LYS A 466 -43.12 -9.64 0.88
CA LYS A 466 -44.27 -9.36 1.74
C LYS A 466 -45.08 -10.61 2.10
N ASN A 467 -45.05 -11.63 1.25
CA ASN A 467 -45.72 -12.91 1.49
C ASN A 467 -44.88 -13.90 2.32
N ALA A 468 -43.53 -13.78 2.30
CA ALA A 468 -42.65 -14.64 3.09
C ALA A 468 -42.51 -14.20 4.57
N CYS A 469 -42.79 -12.92 4.85
CA CYS A 469 -42.77 -12.35 6.21
C CYS A 469 -44.00 -12.71 7.07
N LEU A 470 -44.96 -13.46 6.52
CA LEU A 470 -46.18 -13.91 7.20
C LEU A 470 -46.01 -15.16 8.08
N LEU A 471 -44.80 -15.62 8.29
CA LEU A 471 -44.46 -16.66 9.28
C LEU A 471 -44.03 -16.05 10.62
N ASP A 472 -44.72 -15.03 11.06
CA ASP A 472 -44.60 -14.57 12.44
C ASP A 472 -45.35 -15.54 13.38
N LEU A 473 -44.60 -16.50 13.88
CA LEU A 473 -45.08 -17.58 14.76
C LEU A 473 -45.49 -17.09 16.18
N ALA A 474 -45.34 -15.80 16.44
CA ALA A 474 -45.58 -15.24 17.81
C ALA A 474 -47.04 -14.82 18.10
N GLY A 475 -47.92 -14.85 17.08
CA GLY A 475 -49.32 -14.38 17.25
C GLY A 475 -50.41 -15.35 16.83
N ALA A 476 -50.08 -16.50 16.26
CA ALA A 476 -51.08 -17.42 15.73
C ALA A 476 -51.38 -18.55 16.74
N GLY A 477 -52.59 -18.54 17.23
CA GLY A 477 -53.13 -19.66 18.00
C GLY A 477 -53.01 -20.99 17.24
N SER A 478 -53.32 -22.08 17.85
CA SER A 478 -53.20 -23.48 17.43
C SER A 478 -52.73 -23.79 15.97
N LEU A 479 -51.89 -24.79 15.82
CA LEU A 479 -51.40 -25.32 14.50
C LEU A 479 -52.51 -25.44 13.44
N LYS A 480 -53.73 -25.75 13.88
CA LYS A 480 -54.93 -25.86 13.02
C LYS A 480 -55.30 -24.53 12.34
N ASN A 481 -55.12 -23.39 13.02
CA ASN A 481 -55.40 -22.07 12.46
C ASN A 481 -54.31 -21.63 11.48
N LEU A 482 -53.04 -21.98 11.72
CA LEU A 482 -51.92 -21.74 10.84
C LEU A 482 -52.09 -22.51 9.51
N VAL A 483 -52.41 -23.80 9.59
CA VAL A 483 -52.66 -24.64 8.40
C VAL A 483 -53.85 -24.12 7.62
N ALA A 484 -54.91 -23.73 8.30
CA ALA A 484 -56.11 -23.20 7.65
C ALA A 484 -55.85 -21.87 6.90
N ARG A 485 -55.01 -21.01 7.47
CA ARG A 485 -54.63 -19.73 6.83
C ARG A 485 -53.74 -19.96 5.60
N TYR A 486 -52.77 -20.84 5.70
CA TYR A 486 -51.86 -21.19 4.61
C TYR A 486 -52.62 -21.88 3.45
N GLU A 487 -53.55 -22.77 3.78
CA GLU A 487 -54.40 -23.44 2.80
C GLU A 487 -55.30 -22.44 2.08
N LYS A 488 -55.89 -21.45 2.81
CA LYS A 488 -56.68 -20.35 2.21
C LYS A 488 -55.86 -19.54 1.22
N ASP A 489 -54.63 -19.15 1.57
CA ASP A 489 -53.75 -18.31 0.76
C ASP A 489 -53.33 -19.03 -0.55
N ILE A 490 -53.01 -20.31 -0.48
CA ILE A 490 -52.71 -21.16 -1.65
C ILE A 490 -53.91 -21.25 -2.59
N ILE A 491 -55.14 -21.44 -2.04
CA ILE A 491 -56.36 -21.52 -2.84
C ILE A 491 -56.65 -20.20 -3.55
N VAL A 492 -56.51 -19.07 -2.84
CA VAL A 492 -56.72 -17.72 -3.39
C VAL A 492 -55.75 -17.43 -4.53
N ASP A 493 -54.45 -17.73 -4.33
CA ASP A 493 -53.41 -17.51 -5.34
C ASP A 493 -53.60 -18.37 -6.58
N SER A 494 -54.00 -19.62 -6.39
CA SER A 494 -54.28 -20.52 -7.52
C SER A 494 -55.55 -20.11 -8.27
N LEU A 495 -56.59 -19.59 -7.60
CA LEU A 495 -57.79 -19.06 -8.23
C LEU A 495 -57.50 -17.79 -9.05
N LYS A 496 -56.55 -16.95 -8.65
CA LYS A 496 -56.12 -15.77 -9.42
C LYS A 496 -55.36 -16.13 -10.70
N LYS A 497 -54.65 -17.27 -10.69
CA LYS A 497 -53.83 -17.72 -11.83
C LYS A 497 -54.61 -18.55 -12.85
N SER A 498 -55.71 -19.16 -12.45
CA SER A 498 -56.48 -20.08 -13.29
C SER A 498 -57.83 -19.50 -13.69
N SER A 499 -58.22 -19.68 -14.94
CA SER A 499 -59.45 -19.13 -15.51
C SER A 499 -60.74 -19.87 -15.09
N THR A 500 -60.64 -21.04 -14.43
CA THR A 500 -61.85 -21.81 -14.00
C THR A 500 -61.57 -22.65 -12.75
N ILE A 501 -62.57 -22.79 -11.86
CA ILE A 501 -62.51 -23.57 -10.62
C ILE A 501 -62.09 -25.05 -10.86
N ARG A 502 -62.51 -25.64 -11.98
CA ARG A 502 -62.16 -27.03 -12.37
C ARG A 502 -60.67 -27.17 -12.66
N LYS A 503 -60.06 -26.18 -13.32
CA LYS A 503 -58.65 -26.16 -13.64
C LYS A 503 -57.82 -25.96 -12.37
N THR A 504 -58.21 -25.03 -11.49
CA THR A 504 -57.61 -24.82 -10.17
C THR A 504 -57.65 -26.09 -9.32
N ALA A 505 -58.75 -26.81 -9.27
CA ALA A 505 -58.86 -28.05 -8.54
C ALA A 505 -57.87 -29.12 -9.03
N LYS A 506 -57.69 -29.20 -10.35
CA LYS A 506 -56.72 -30.14 -10.98
C LYS A 506 -55.28 -29.72 -10.67
N GLU A 507 -54.95 -28.43 -10.71
CA GLU A 507 -53.62 -27.92 -10.38
C GLU A 507 -53.26 -28.13 -8.88
N LEU A 508 -54.25 -28.05 -7.99
CA LEU A 508 -54.06 -28.28 -6.55
C LEU A 508 -54.21 -29.75 -6.16
N GLY A 509 -54.36 -30.66 -7.12
CA GLY A 509 -54.43 -32.10 -6.87
C GLY A 509 -55.67 -32.55 -6.07
N MET A 510 -56.79 -31.79 -6.11
CA MET A 510 -57.99 -32.09 -5.37
C MET A 510 -59.24 -32.16 -6.26
N SER A 511 -60.33 -32.79 -5.75
CA SER A 511 -61.57 -32.84 -6.50
C SER A 511 -62.24 -31.46 -6.53
N HIS A 512 -63.02 -31.20 -7.60
CA HIS A 512 -63.79 -29.96 -7.76
C HIS A 512 -64.70 -29.70 -6.55
N THR A 513 -65.35 -30.71 -6.02
CA THR A 513 -66.23 -30.64 -4.84
C THR A 513 -65.45 -30.30 -3.57
N ALA A 514 -64.23 -30.87 -3.40
CA ALA A 514 -63.39 -30.56 -2.27
C ALA A 514 -62.91 -29.10 -2.27
N LEU A 515 -62.56 -28.55 -3.45
CA LEU A 515 -62.19 -27.14 -3.61
C LEU A 515 -63.35 -26.21 -3.31
N LEU A 516 -64.57 -26.49 -3.82
CA LEU A 516 -65.78 -25.71 -3.52
C LEU A 516 -66.13 -25.70 -2.02
N ASN A 517 -65.99 -26.84 -1.33
CA ASN A 517 -66.19 -26.90 0.12
C ASN A 517 -65.18 -26.05 0.89
N LYS A 518 -63.87 -26.03 0.45
CA LYS A 518 -62.86 -25.19 1.06
C LYS A 518 -63.05 -23.71 0.77
N ILE A 519 -63.47 -23.32 -0.41
CA ILE A 519 -63.85 -21.94 -0.78
C ILE A 519 -64.98 -21.44 0.16
N LYS A 520 -66.03 -22.24 0.34
CA LYS A 520 -67.12 -21.92 1.28
C LYS A 520 -66.66 -21.85 2.72
N LYS A 521 -65.86 -22.83 3.15
CA LYS A 521 -65.31 -22.89 4.52
C LYS A 521 -64.46 -21.69 4.90
N TYR A 522 -63.63 -21.21 3.96
CA TYR A 522 -62.71 -20.10 4.16
C TYR A 522 -63.29 -18.74 3.74
N LYS A 523 -64.57 -18.70 3.30
CA LYS A 523 -65.27 -17.49 2.84
C LYS A 523 -64.41 -16.71 1.83
N ILE A 524 -63.96 -17.38 0.78
CA ILE A 524 -63.17 -16.77 -0.28
C ILE A 524 -64.15 -16.14 -1.30
N GLU A 525 -64.05 -14.81 -1.47
CA GLU A 525 -64.82 -14.07 -2.46
C GLU A 525 -64.25 -14.35 -3.85
N MET A 526 -65.06 -14.79 -4.77
CA MET A 526 -64.68 -14.96 -6.16
C MET A 526 -64.92 -13.65 -6.90
N ALA A 527 -63.85 -13.07 -7.45
CA ALA A 527 -64.01 -11.98 -8.39
C ALA A 527 -64.72 -12.51 -9.62
N SER A 528 -65.84 -11.89 -9.98
CA SER A 528 -66.72 -12.19 -11.10
C SER A 528 -65.99 -12.05 -12.44
#